data_f4c0cfb57b6f5a02dda132494d33ee05
#
_entry.id   f4c0cfb57b6f5a02dda132494d33ee05
#
_cell.length_a   1.000
_cell.length_b   1.000
_cell.length_c   1.000
_cell.angle_alpha   90.00
_cell.angle_beta   90.00
_cell.angle_gamma   90.00
#
_symmetry.space_group_name_H-M   'P 1'
#
loop_
_entity.id
_entity.type
_entity.pdbx_description
1 polymer ?
#
loop_
_entity_poly.entity_id
_entity_poly.type
_entity_poly.pdbx_seq_one_letter_code
_entity_poly.pdbx_strand_id
1 'polypeptide(L)'
;MGVWDFIQDQVLGMQWLNALIGMGLSALGLDVTGQIGGSIQFFIYDVLKITVLLCVLIFAISYIQSYFPPERSKRILGRFHGVWANIISALLGTVTPFCSCSSIPLFIGFTSAGLPLGVTFSFLISSPMVDLGSLVLLISIFGAKVAIIYVLLGLVIAVIGGTIIEKLHMEKHIESFVLSAGSVDIESPDLTIRERLIYAKEQMLDTFKKVFPYILVGVGIGALIHNWIPENWVETVLGSNNPFGVILATIVGIPMYADIFGTIPVAEALLSKGAQLGTVLSFMMAVTTLSLPSLIMLRKAVKPKLLALFIGVCAIGIIIVGYLFNVFQFILM
;
A
#
# COMPACT_ATOMS: atom_id res chain seq x y z
N MET A 1 12.28 4.47 -26.57
CA MET A 1 11.36 3.88 -25.56
C MET A 1 11.88 2.49 -25.22
N GLY A 2 12.38 2.30 -24.00
CA GLY A 2 12.84 1.01 -23.55
C GLY A 2 11.64 0.08 -23.28
N VAL A 3 11.86 -1.22 -23.26
CA VAL A 3 10.83 -2.20 -22.89
C VAL A 3 10.25 -1.87 -21.49
N TRP A 4 11.07 -1.29 -20.63
CA TRP A 4 10.68 -0.86 -19.29
C TRP A 4 9.68 0.31 -19.32
N ASP A 5 9.93 1.34 -20.12
CA ASP A 5 9.04 2.50 -20.29
C ASP A 5 7.67 2.05 -20.82
N PHE A 6 7.68 1.11 -21.79
CA PHE A 6 6.45 0.56 -22.33
C PHE A 6 5.62 -0.19 -21.26
N ILE A 7 6.26 -1.00 -20.42
CA ILE A 7 5.57 -1.71 -19.34
C ILE A 7 5.03 -0.71 -18.31
N GLN A 8 5.82 0.29 -17.94
CA GLN A 8 5.44 1.28 -16.95
C GLN A 8 4.27 2.15 -17.43
N ASP A 9 4.31 2.66 -18.66
CA ASP A 9 3.33 3.61 -19.17
C ASP A 9 2.07 2.92 -19.69
N GLN A 10 2.22 1.82 -20.42
CA GLN A 10 1.12 1.19 -21.13
C GLN A 10 0.45 0.07 -20.34
N VAL A 11 1.21 -0.69 -19.53
CA VAL A 11 0.64 -1.82 -18.75
C VAL A 11 0.29 -1.38 -17.34
N LEU A 12 1.20 -0.78 -16.59
CA LEU A 12 0.96 -0.35 -15.20
C LEU A 12 0.26 1.01 -15.14
N GLY A 13 0.72 1.97 -15.93
CA GLY A 13 0.14 3.32 -16.02
C GLY A 13 -1.17 3.38 -16.80
N MET A 14 -1.45 2.40 -17.69
CA MET A 14 -2.65 2.37 -18.54
C MET A 14 -2.98 3.74 -19.17
N GLN A 15 -1.97 4.48 -19.66
CA GLN A 15 -2.16 5.82 -20.23
C GLN A 15 -3.13 5.83 -21.41
N TRP A 16 -3.19 4.73 -22.17
CA TRP A 16 -4.18 4.52 -23.22
C TRP A 16 -5.62 4.58 -22.71
N LEU A 17 -5.87 4.08 -21.48
CA LEU A 17 -7.19 4.11 -20.83
C LEU A 17 -7.56 5.55 -20.45
N ASN A 18 -6.59 6.33 -19.92
CA ASN A 18 -6.79 7.73 -19.60
C ASN A 18 -7.16 8.55 -20.85
N ALA A 19 -6.45 8.32 -21.96
CA ALA A 19 -6.74 8.96 -23.25
C ALA A 19 -8.13 8.58 -23.79
N LEU A 20 -8.54 7.31 -23.70
CA LEU A 20 -9.86 6.82 -24.08
C LEU A 20 -10.99 7.50 -23.28
N ILE A 21 -10.83 7.58 -21.97
CA ILE A 21 -11.80 8.23 -21.08
C ILE A 21 -11.89 9.73 -21.39
N GLY A 22 -10.75 10.39 -21.60
CA GLY A 22 -10.71 11.80 -21.98
C GLY A 22 -11.44 12.06 -23.30
N MET A 23 -11.23 11.24 -24.33
CA MET A 23 -11.97 11.33 -25.60
C MET A 23 -13.50 11.10 -25.41
N GLY A 24 -13.88 10.11 -24.60
CA GLY A 24 -15.27 9.82 -24.31
C GLY A 24 -15.97 10.98 -23.60
N LEU A 25 -15.34 11.58 -22.59
CA LEU A 25 -15.88 12.73 -21.85
C LEU A 25 -15.98 13.99 -22.73
N SER A 26 -14.97 14.24 -23.57
CA SER A 26 -14.99 15.34 -24.53
C SER A 26 -16.11 15.18 -25.56
N ALA A 27 -16.38 13.94 -26.01
CA ALA A 27 -17.51 13.65 -26.92
C ALA A 27 -18.89 13.87 -26.25
N LEU A 28 -18.98 13.76 -24.92
CA LEU A 28 -20.16 14.08 -24.13
C LEU A 28 -20.31 15.58 -23.81
N GLY A 29 -19.39 16.43 -24.32
CA GLY A 29 -19.42 17.88 -24.12
C GLY A 29 -18.84 18.34 -22.78
N LEU A 30 -18.14 17.49 -22.05
CA LEU A 30 -17.44 17.85 -20.82
C LEU A 30 -16.04 18.36 -21.13
N ASP A 31 -15.72 19.54 -20.62
CA ASP A 31 -14.37 20.10 -20.73
C ASP A 31 -13.43 19.40 -19.72
N VAL A 32 -12.62 18.48 -20.24
CA VAL A 32 -11.66 17.69 -19.43
C VAL A 32 -10.51 18.54 -18.89
N THR A 33 -10.31 19.76 -19.39
CA THR A 33 -9.30 20.70 -18.88
C THR A 33 -9.82 21.51 -17.70
N GLY A 34 -11.13 21.53 -17.49
CA GLY A 34 -11.77 22.19 -16.35
C GLY A 34 -11.67 21.37 -15.07
N GLN A 35 -11.82 22.04 -13.92
CA GLN A 35 -11.74 21.40 -12.59
C GLN A 35 -12.70 20.22 -12.44
N ILE A 36 -13.93 20.36 -12.90
CA ILE A 36 -14.96 19.32 -12.79
C ILE A 36 -14.69 18.18 -13.76
N GLY A 37 -14.45 18.49 -15.05
CA GLY A 37 -14.20 17.46 -16.05
C GLY A 37 -12.90 16.68 -15.78
N GLY A 38 -11.83 17.35 -15.36
CA GLY A 38 -10.60 16.73 -14.94
C GLY A 38 -10.77 15.82 -13.71
N SER A 39 -11.56 16.23 -12.71
CA SER A 39 -11.86 15.38 -11.54
C SER A 39 -12.67 14.15 -11.92
N ILE A 40 -13.64 14.27 -12.83
CA ILE A 40 -14.42 13.13 -13.32
C ILE A 40 -13.54 12.17 -14.13
N GLN A 41 -12.71 12.71 -15.01
CA GLN A 41 -11.74 11.91 -15.78
C GLN A 41 -10.81 11.14 -14.87
N PHE A 42 -10.20 11.80 -13.88
CA PHE A 42 -9.32 11.20 -12.90
C PHE A 42 -10.05 10.11 -12.11
N PHE A 43 -11.26 10.40 -11.62
CA PHE A 43 -12.05 9.43 -10.86
C PHE A 43 -12.34 8.16 -11.67
N ILE A 44 -12.85 8.30 -12.90
CA ILE A 44 -13.20 7.15 -13.74
C ILE A 44 -11.93 6.35 -14.10
N TYR A 45 -10.87 7.06 -14.50
CA TYR A 45 -9.61 6.42 -14.85
C TYR A 45 -9.01 5.65 -13.68
N ASP A 46 -8.89 6.26 -12.51
CA ASP A 46 -8.28 5.61 -11.34
C ASP A 46 -9.13 4.46 -10.80
N VAL A 47 -10.46 4.60 -10.77
CA VAL A 47 -11.35 3.49 -10.38
C VAL A 47 -11.18 2.30 -11.31
N LEU A 48 -11.16 2.51 -12.63
CA LEU A 48 -10.99 1.42 -13.60
C LEU A 48 -9.58 0.81 -13.52
N LYS A 49 -8.54 1.64 -13.47
CA LYS A 49 -7.15 1.21 -13.35
C LYS A 49 -6.95 0.36 -12.09
N ILE A 50 -7.35 0.88 -10.93
CA ILE A 50 -7.23 0.17 -9.66
C ILE A 50 -8.02 -1.13 -9.68
N THR A 51 -9.25 -1.11 -10.22
CA THR A 51 -10.10 -2.31 -10.33
C THR A 51 -9.43 -3.41 -11.16
N VAL A 52 -8.93 -3.07 -12.34
CA VAL A 52 -8.27 -4.05 -13.23
C VAL A 52 -7.00 -4.59 -12.59
N LEU A 53 -6.12 -3.71 -12.10
CA LEU A 53 -4.87 -4.14 -11.46
C LEU A 53 -5.13 -4.99 -10.21
N LEU A 54 -6.10 -4.60 -9.37
CA LEU A 54 -6.50 -5.35 -8.18
C LEU A 54 -7.02 -6.73 -8.55
N CYS A 55 -7.94 -6.84 -9.52
CA CYS A 55 -8.50 -8.12 -9.94
C CYS A 55 -7.42 -9.06 -10.49
N VAL A 56 -6.55 -8.56 -11.37
CA VAL A 56 -5.45 -9.34 -11.96
C VAL A 56 -4.50 -9.81 -10.86
N LEU A 57 -4.13 -8.91 -9.96
CA LEU A 57 -3.16 -9.20 -8.91
C LEU A 57 -3.72 -10.17 -7.87
N ILE A 58 -4.96 -9.99 -7.40
CA ILE A 58 -5.60 -10.93 -6.48
C ILE A 58 -5.79 -12.30 -7.13
N PHE A 59 -6.20 -12.34 -8.40
CA PHE A 59 -6.33 -13.59 -9.14
C PHE A 59 -4.98 -14.32 -9.22
N ALA A 60 -3.92 -13.64 -9.65
CA ALA A 60 -2.58 -14.22 -9.77
C ALA A 60 -2.05 -14.73 -8.42
N ILE A 61 -2.20 -13.92 -7.37
CA ILE A 61 -1.78 -14.29 -6.01
C ILE A 61 -2.57 -15.49 -5.50
N SER A 62 -3.90 -15.48 -5.62
CA SER A 62 -4.75 -16.59 -5.17
C SER A 62 -4.45 -17.88 -5.93
N TYR A 63 -4.12 -17.76 -7.23
CA TYR A 63 -3.68 -18.91 -8.01
C TYR A 63 -2.34 -19.45 -7.52
N ILE A 64 -1.34 -18.59 -7.26
CA ILE A 64 -0.05 -19.02 -6.69
C ILE A 64 -0.24 -19.60 -5.29
N GLN A 65 -1.05 -18.97 -4.44
CA GLN A 65 -1.37 -19.49 -3.09
C GLN A 65 -2.02 -20.87 -3.12
N SER A 66 -2.78 -21.21 -4.16
CA SER A 66 -3.36 -22.53 -4.28
C SER A 66 -2.31 -23.66 -4.40
N TYR A 67 -1.06 -23.34 -4.73
CA TYR A 67 0.09 -24.26 -4.72
C TYR A 67 0.85 -24.27 -3.38
N PHE A 68 0.72 -23.20 -2.60
CA PHE A 68 1.41 -23.03 -1.33
C PHE A 68 0.39 -22.87 -0.20
N PRO A 69 -0.15 -23.97 0.32
CA PRO A 69 -1.08 -23.88 1.44
C PRO A 69 -0.40 -23.20 2.64
N PRO A 70 -1.15 -22.46 3.46
CA PRO A 70 -0.65 -21.70 4.61
C PRO A 70 0.23 -22.51 5.57
N GLU A 71 0.04 -23.84 5.62
CA GLU A 71 0.79 -24.77 6.46
C GLU A 71 2.29 -24.82 6.09
N ARG A 72 2.63 -24.68 4.81
CA ARG A 72 4.04 -24.62 4.37
C ARG A 72 4.70 -23.32 4.81
N SER A 73 4.00 -22.20 4.70
CA SER A 73 4.45 -20.89 5.20
C SER A 73 4.62 -20.93 6.72
N LYS A 74 3.68 -21.56 7.45
CA LYS A 74 3.79 -21.82 8.89
C LYS A 74 5.03 -22.65 9.25
N ARG A 75 5.35 -23.67 8.46
CA ARG A 75 6.54 -24.53 8.71
C ARG A 75 7.85 -23.77 8.48
N ILE A 76 7.89 -22.83 7.53
CA ILE A 76 9.09 -22.03 7.24
C ILE A 76 9.24 -20.92 8.28
N LEU A 77 8.21 -20.11 8.50
CA LEU A 77 8.23 -18.99 9.45
C LEU A 77 8.20 -19.46 10.91
N GLY A 78 7.56 -20.59 11.21
CA GLY A 78 7.50 -21.16 12.55
C GLY A 78 8.81 -21.77 13.06
N ARG A 79 9.85 -21.90 12.22
CA ARG A 79 11.20 -22.28 12.64
C ARG A 79 11.97 -21.15 13.30
N PHE A 80 11.57 -19.91 13.01
CA PHE A 80 12.20 -18.71 13.54
C PHE A 80 11.34 -18.15 14.67
N HIS A 81 11.98 -17.71 15.76
CA HIS A 81 11.30 -17.19 16.94
C HIS A 81 11.76 -15.76 17.24
N GLY A 82 10.86 -14.95 17.78
CA GLY A 82 11.15 -13.58 18.20
C GLY A 82 11.49 -12.64 17.05
N VAL A 83 12.40 -11.71 17.29
CA VAL A 83 12.72 -10.61 16.36
C VAL A 83 13.24 -11.11 14.99
N TRP A 84 13.92 -12.25 14.92
CA TRP A 84 14.39 -12.84 13.66
C TRP A 84 13.23 -13.26 12.75
N ALA A 85 12.15 -13.78 13.31
CA ALA A 85 10.96 -14.11 12.53
C ALA A 85 10.32 -12.84 11.95
N ASN A 86 10.29 -11.76 12.71
CA ASN A 86 9.80 -10.46 12.27
C ASN A 86 10.67 -9.88 11.14
N ILE A 87 11.99 -10.00 11.22
CA ILE A 87 12.91 -9.55 10.16
C ILE A 87 12.68 -10.33 8.87
N ILE A 88 12.61 -11.66 8.94
CA ILE A 88 12.38 -12.50 7.75
C ILE A 88 11.02 -12.20 7.13
N SER A 89 10.01 -11.98 7.96
CA SER A 89 8.68 -11.65 7.51
C SER A 89 8.63 -10.27 6.83
N ALA A 90 9.32 -9.28 7.37
CA ALA A 90 9.45 -7.95 6.77
C ALA A 90 10.20 -8.02 5.42
N LEU A 91 11.27 -8.80 5.33
CA LEU A 91 11.98 -9.03 4.06
C LEU A 91 11.09 -9.75 3.04
N LEU A 92 10.29 -10.72 3.47
CA LEU A 92 9.33 -11.39 2.59
C LEU A 92 8.30 -10.39 2.04
N GLY A 93 7.81 -9.46 2.88
CA GLY A 93 6.92 -8.39 2.46
C GLY A 93 7.54 -7.47 1.41
N THR A 94 8.83 -7.17 1.53
CA THR A 94 9.56 -6.32 0.57
C THR A 94 9.75 -6.99 -0.79
N VAL A 95 10.00 -8.30 -0.82
CA VAL A 95 10.18 -9.05 -2.07
C VAL A 95 8.86 -9.26 -2.80
N THR A 96 7.76 -9.28 -2.07
CA THR A 96 6.43 -9.48 -2.63
C THR A 96 5.77 -8.13 -2.98
N PRO A 97 5.55 -7.80 -4.27
CA PRO A 97 5.00 -6.51 -4.67
C PRO A 97 3.48 -6.46 -4.41
N PHE A 98 3.10 -6.41 -3.13
CA PHE A 98 1.71 -6.42 -2.73
C PHE A 98 1.27 -5.03 -2.25
N CYS A 99 0.23 -4.50 -2.88
CA CYS A 99 -0.49 -3.36 -2.32
C CYS A 99 -1.16 -3.75 -0.99
N SER A 100 -1.50 -2.78 -0.18
CA SER A 100 -2.18 -3.00 1.10
C SER A 100 -3.47 -3.83 0.97
N CYS A 101 -4.19 -3.72 -0.16
CA CYS A 101 -5.40 -4.50 -0.44
C CYS A 101 -5.15 -6.01 -0.58
N SER A 102 -3.98 -6.41 -1.08
CA SER A 102 -3.60 -7.83 -1.23
C SER A 102 -2.84 -8.35 -0.01
N SER A 103 -2.13 -7.48 0.72
CA SER A 103 -1.41 -7.85 1.95
C SER A 103 -2.37 -8.20 3.09
N ILE A 104 -3.56 -7.58 3.16
CA ILE A 104 -4.54 -7.85 4.22
C ILE A 104 -5.13 -9.27 4.13
N PRO A 105 -5.56 -9.81 2.99
CA PRO A 105 -5.93 -11.22 2.87
C PRO A 105 -4.81 -12.20 3.27
N LEU A 106 -3.56 -11.89 2.92
CA LEU A 106 -2.40 -12.69 3.35
C LEU A 106 -2.18 -12.60 4.86
N PHE A 107 -2.30 -11.42 5.44
CA PHE A 107 -2.28 -11.22 6.89
C PHE A 107 -3.34 -12.08 7.58
N ILE A 108 -4.57 -12.10 7.05
CA ILE A 108 -5.65 -12.95 7.57
C ILE A 108 -5.25 -14.42 7.47
N GLY A 109 -4.74 -14.86 6.33
CA GLY A 109 -4.28 -16.24 6.11
C GLY A 109 -3.14 -16.64 7.06
N PHE A 110 -2.13 -15.81 7.26
CA PHE A 110 -1.04 -16.07 8.19
C PHE A 110 -1.50 -16.10 9.65
N THR A 111 -2.39 -15.19 10.01
CA THR A 111 -2.96 -15.12 11.36
C THR A 111 -3.84 -16.34 11.65
N SER A 112 -4.67 -16.75 10.68
CA SER A 112 -5.50 -17.98 10.75
C SER A 112 -4.64 -19.23 10.86
N ALA A 113 -3.49 -19.27 10.17
CA ALA A 113 -2.53 -20.37 10.27
C ALA A 113 -1.81 -20.41 11.63
N GLY A 114 -2.04 -19.45 12.54
CA GLY A 114 -1.47 -19.39 13.89
C GLY A 114 -0.05 -18.85 13.94
N LEU A 115 0.36 -18.03 12.96
CA LEU A 115 1.64 -17.32 13.04
C LEU A 115 1.56 -16.21 14.11
N PRO A 116 2.68 -15.91 14.81
CA PRO A 116 2.73 -14.82 15.79
C PRO A 116 2.32 -13.47 15.20
N LEU A 117 1.65 -12.62 15.98
CA LEU A 117 1.20 -11.30 15.50
C LEU A 117 2.34 -10.41 15.06
N GLY A 118 3.50 -10.48 15.71
CA GLY A 118 4.68 -9.74 15.31
C GLY A 118 5.09 -10.04 13.86
N VAL A 119 5.10 -11.32 13.50
CA VAL A 119 5.43 -11.79 12.15
C VAL A 119 4.42 -11.28 11.13
N THR A 120 3.12 -11.44 11.41
CA THR A 120 2.05 -11.05 10.48
C THR A 120 1.97 -9.53 10.29
N PHE A 121 2.18 -8.75 11.35
CA PHE A 121 2.21 -7.29 11.27
C PHE A 121 3.49 -6.75 10.66
N SER A 122 4.66 -7.38 10.88
CA SER A 122 5.90 -7.01 10.19
C SER A 122 5.76 -7.16 8.68
N PHE A 123 5.13 -8.25 8.22
CA PHE A 123 4.77 -8.42 6.81
C PHE A 123 3.79 -7.34 6.32
N LEU A 124 2.72 -7.09 7.08
CA LEU A 124 1.67 -6.15 6.70
C LEU A 124 2.17 -4.70 6.60
N ILE A 125 3.15 -4.31 7.44
CA ILE A 125 3.75 -2.97 7.41
C ILE A 125 4.74 -2.85 6.26
N SER A 126 5.63 -3.84 6.09
CA SER A 126 6.70 -3.76 5.08
C SER A 126 6.15 -3.81 3.65
N SER A 127 5.17 -4.66 3.40
CA SER A 127 4.68 -4.97 2.05
C SER A 127 4.19 -3.74 1.27
N PRO A 128 3.32 -2.85 1.79
CA PRO A 128 2.91 -1.65 1.08
C PRO A 128 3.89 -0.47 1.22
N MET A 129 4.78 -0.51 2.22
CA MET A 129 5.72 0.59 2.49
C MET A 129 7.00 0.47 1.66
N VAL A 130 7.44 -0.77 1.41
CA VAL A 130 8.76 -1.04 0.83
C VAL A 130 8.67 -2.22 -0.12
N ASP A 131 8.38 -1.99 -1.39
CA ASP A 131 8.42 -3.02 -2.42
C ASP A 131 9.58 -2.80 -3.41
N LEU A 132 9.97 -3.86 -4.12
CA LEU A 132 11.07 -3.78 -5.10
C LEU A 132 10.75 -2.87 -6.29
N GLY A 133 9.47 -2.74 -6.67
CA GLY A 133 9.06 -1.83 -7.73
C GLY A 133 9.25 -0.37 -7.32
N SER A 134 8.85 -0.04 -6.09
CA SER A 134 9.06 1.29 -5.53
C SER A 134 10.54 1.63 -5.39
N LEU A 135 11.39 0.65 -5.01
CA LEU A 135 12.84 0.84 -4.94
C LEU A 135 13.43 1.29 -6.28
N VAL A 136 13.08 0.59 -7.36
CA VAL A 136 13.60 0.92 -8.70
C VAL A 136 13.18 2.34 -9.13
N LEU A 137 11.93 2.71 -8.86
CA LEU A 137 11.44 4.06 -9.17
C LEU A 137 12.08 5.14 -8.30
N LEU A 138 12.20 4.91 -7.00
CA LEU A 138 12.88 5.85 -6.11
C LEU A 138 14.35 6.04 -6.50
N ILE A 139 15.03 5.00 -6.98
CA ILE A 139 16.40 5.11 -7.50
C ILE A 139 16.44 6.07 -8.70
N SER A 140 15.47 5.97 -9.59
CA SER A 140 15.43 6.80 -10.81
C SER A 140 15.16 8.28 -10.54
N ILE A 141 14.42 8.60 -9.48
CA ILE A 141 13.98 9.97 -9.18
C ILE A 141 14.86 10.63 -8.11
N PHE A 142 15.09 9.95 -6.99
CA PHE A 142 15.80 10.49 -5.83
C PHE A 142 17.25 9.99 -5.72
N GLY A 143 17.64 9.07 -6.58
CA GLY A 143 18.95 8.44 -6.55
C GLY A 143 19.04 7.24 -5.60
N ALA A 144 20.08 6.40 -5.85
CA ALA A 144 20.24 5.13 -5.15
C ALA A 144 20.44 5.28 -3.63
N LYS A 145 21.12 6.33 -3.17
CA LYS A 145 21.36 6.55 -1.73
C LYS A 145 20.05 6.74 -0.97
N VAL A 146 19.19 7.63 -1.45
CA VAL A 146 17.88 7.93 -0.84
C VAL A 146 17.00 6.69 -0.86
N ALA A 147 16.93 6.00 -1.99
CA ALA A 147 16.10 4.82 -2.17
C ALA A 147 16.49 3.66 -1.23
N ILE A 148 17.79 3.37 -1.09
CA ILE A 148 18.27 2.32 -0.20
C ILE A 148 18.00 2.66 1.26
N ILE A 149 18.23 3.90 1.68
CA ILE A 149 17.95 4.35 3.05
C ILE A 149 16.45 4.30 3.35
N TYR A 150 15.60 4.68 2.38
CA TYR A 150 14.14 4.58 2.49
C TYR A 150 13.70 3.13 2.77
N VAL A 151 14.22 2.17 2.00
CA VAL A 151 13.94 0.74 2.18
C VAL A 151 14.40 0.24 3.54
N LEU A 152 15.63 0.59 3.94
CA LEU A 152 16.18 0.16 5.23
C LEU A 152 15.36 0.72 6.41
N LEU A 153 15.01 2.00 6.36
CA LEU A 153 14.20 2.62 7.41
C LEU A 153 12.77 2.05 7.43
N GLY A 154 12.16 1.79 6.28
CA GLY A 154 10.87 1.13 6.20
C GLY A 154 10.88 -0.27 6.80
N LEU A 155 11.92 -1.06 6.53
CA LEU A 155 12.12 -2.37 7.15
C LEU A 155 12.29 -2.27 8.67
N VAL A 156 13.05 -1.28 9.16
CA VAL A 156 13.21 -1.03 10.59
C VAL A 156 11.88 -0.73 11.25
N ILE A 157 11.04 0.13 10.64
CA ILE A 157 9.68 0.42 11.13
C ILE A 157 8.85 -0.86 11.19
N ALA A 158 8.89 -1.68 10.14
CA ALA A 158 8.11 -2.91 10.06
C ALA A 158 8.49 -3.90 11.16
N VAL A 159 9.79 -4.10 11.40
CA VAL A 159 10.29 -5.00 12.45
C VAL A 159 9.98 -4.47 13.85
N ILE A 160 10.21 -3.18 14.09
CA ILE A 160 9.91 -2.56 15.39
C ILE A 160 8.39 -2.58 15.64
N GLY A 161 7.59 -2.22 14.64
CA GLY A 161 6.14 -2.20 14.75
C GLY A 161 5.55 -3.58 15.04
N GLY A 162 5.96 -4.60 14.29
CA GLY A 162 5.57 -5.98 14.57
C GLY A 162 6.01 -6.45 15.95
N THR A 163 7.23 -6.14 16.37
CA THR A 163 7.75 -6.51 17.70
C THR A 163 6.99 -5.82 18.84
N ILE A 164 6.59 -4.56 18.68
CA ILE A 164 5.77 -3.83 19.66
C ILE A 164 4.40 -4.48 19.79
N ILE A 165 3.74 -4.79 18.66
CA ILE A 165 2.41 -5.43 18.64
C ILE A 165 2.46 -6.82 19.31
N GLU A 166 3.50 -7.61 19.04
CA GLU A 166 3.72 -8.91 19.65
C GLU A 166 3.90 -8.82 21.17
N LYS A 167 4.76 -7.92 21.65
CA LYS A 167 5.02 -7.73 23.08
C LYS A 167 3.80 -7.25 23.87
N LEU A 168 2.88 -6.56 23.21
CA LEU A 168 1.65 -6.09 23.85
C LEU A 168 0.55 -7.15 23.93
N HIS A 169 0.82 -8.39 23.46
CA HIS A 169 -0.11 -9.52 23.53
C HIS A 169 -1.54 -9.18 23.07
N MET A 170 -1.63 -8.59 21.86
CA MET A 170 -2.88 -8.07 21.34
C MET A 170 -3.75 -9.13 20.62
N GLU A 171 -3.49 -10.43 20.79
CA GLU A 171 -4.19 -11.54 20.14
C GLU A 171 -5.71 -11.50 20.40
N LYS A 172 -6.12 -11.06 21.57
CA LYS A 172 -7.54 -10.90 21.96
C LYS A 172 -8.28 -9.83 21.14
N HIS A 173 -7.54 -9.02 20.38
CA HIS A 173 -8.08 -7.94 19.54
C HIS A 173 -8.13 -8.31 18.05
N ILE A 174 -7.98 -9.57 17.72
CA ILE A 174 -8.30 -10.14 16.41
C ILE A 174 -9.78 -10.52 16.40
N GLU A 175 -10.43 -10.38 15.25
CA GLU A 175 -11.81 -10.82 15.08
C GLU A 175 -11.90 -12.36 15.07
N SER A 176 -12.95 -12.91 15.66
CA SER A 176 -13.09 -14.35 15.88
C SER A 176 -13.10 -15.17 14.58
N PHE A 177 -13.64 -14.63 13.49
CA PHE A 177 -13.68 -15.34 12.22
C PHE A 177 -12.28 -15.58 11.63
N VAL A 178 -11.31 -14.69 11.92
CA VAL A 178 -9.91 -14.85 11.49
C VAL A 178 -9.27 -16.04 12.20
N LEU A 179 -9.55 -16.20 13.49
CA LEU A 179 -9.02 -17.30 14.29
C LEU A 179 -9.71 -18.64 13.99
N SER A 180 -11.00 -18.61 13.64
CA SER A 180 -11.77 -19.83 13.33
C SER A 180 -11.46 -20.40 11.95
N ALA A 181 -11.02 -19.61 11.02
CA ALA A 181 -10.70 -20.05 9.66
C ALA A 181 -9.51 -21.05 9.62
N GLY A 182 -8.66 -21.06 10.63
CA GLY A 182 -7.50 -21.96 10.74
C GLY A 182 -7.78 -23.33 11.38
N SER A 183 -9.00 -23.57 11.86
CA SER A 183 -9.33 -24.83 12.55
C SER A 183 -9.89 -25.92 11.64
N VAL A 184 -9.98 -25.68 10.36
CA VAL A 184 -10.36 -26.72 9.38
C VAL A 184 -9.09 -27.40 8.92
N ASP A 185 -8.73 -28.50 9.59
CA ASP A 185 -7.78 -29.52 9.08
C ASP A 185 -8.38 -30.16 7.82
N ILE A 186 -8.33 -29.44 6.72
CA ILE A 186 -8.53 -30.05 5.42
C ILE A 186 -7.14 -30.43 4.94
N GLU A 187 -6.78 -31.72 5.02
CA GLU A 187 -5.77 -32.28 4.14
C GLU A 187 -6.10 -31.74 2.75
N SER A 188 -5.22 -30.85 2.26
CA SER A 188 -5.46 -30.22 0.95
C SER A 188 -5.46 -31.32 -0.10
N PRO A 189 -6.61 -31.74 -0.67
CA PRO A 189 -6.60 -32.63 -1.81
C PRO A 189 -5.80 -31.93 -2.91
N ASP A 190 -5.04 -32.71 -3.67
CA ASP A 190 -4.31 -32.17 -4.83
C ASP A 190 -5.33 -31.57 -5.81
N LEU A 191 -5.55 -30.25 -5.65
CA LEU A 191 -6.48 -29.51 -6.49
C LEU A 191 -6.03 -29.59 -7.95
N THR A 192 -6.92 -29.93 -8.83
CA THR A 192 -6.70 -29.86 -10.27
C THR A 192 -6.49 -28.41 -10.72
N ILE A 193 -5.85 -28.19 -11.85
CA ILE A 193 -5.63 -26.83 -12.41
C ILE A 193 -6.96 -26.08 -12.53
N ARG A 194 -8.02 -26.77 -12.90
CA ARG A 194 -9.37 -26.19 -13.04
C ARG A 194 -9.92 -25.72 -11.70
N GLU A 195 -9.79 -26.51 -10.66
CA GLU A 195 -10.24 -26.14 -9.30
C GLU A 195 -9.43 -24.97 -8.74
N ARG A 196 -8.13 -24.91 -9.02
CA ARG A 196 -7.27 -23.78 -8.64
C ARG A 196 -7.70 -22.48 -9.32
N LEU A 197 -8.05 -22.53 -10.60
CA LEU A 197 -8.57 -21.36 -11.33
C LEU A 197 -9.94 -20.91 -10.79
N ILE A 198 -10.83 -21.85 -10.45
CA ILE A 198 -12.12 -21.55 -9.84
C ILE A 198 -11.91 -20.90 -8.48
N TYR A 199 -11.07 -21.48 -7.64
CA TYR A 199 -10.70 -20.92 -6.35
C TYR A 199 -10.13 -19.48 -6.46
N ALA A 200 -9.18 -19.26 -7.37
CA ALA A 200 -8.60 -17.95 -7.60
C ALA A 200 -9.66 -16.92 -8.05
N LYS A 201 -10.57 -17.34 -8.93
CA LYS A 201 -11.68 -16.49 -9.39
C LYS A 201 -12.65 -16.14 -8.26
N GLU A 202 -13.04 -17.10 -7.44
CA GLU A 202 -13.96 -16.87 -6.32
C GLU A 202 -13.33 -15.93 -5.29
N GLN A 203 -12.07 -16.14 -4.92
CA GLN A 203 -11.32 -15.26 -4.01
C GLN A 203 -11.20 -13.83 -4.56
N MET A 204 -10.92 -13.70 -5.85
CA MET A 204 -10.87 -12.41 -6.53
C MET A 204 -12.22 -11.69 -6.45
N LEU A 205 -13.32 -12.38 -6.82
CA LEU A 205 -14.65 -11.78 -6.83
C LEU A 205 -15.13 -11.40 -5.42
N ASP A 206 -14.89 -12.26 -4.43
CA ASP A 206 -15.27 -12.00 -3.05
C ASP A 206 -14.50 -10.81 -2.46
N THR A 207 -13.20 -10.74 -2.72
CA THR A 207 -12.38 -9.61 -2.27
C THR A 207 -12.80 -8.33 -3.00
N PHE A 208 -12.99 -8.39 -4.32
CA PHE A 208 -13.43 -7.27 -5.11
C PHE A 208 -14.76 -6.68 -4.61
N LYS A 209 -15.78 -7.52 -4.41
CA LYS A 209 -17.09 -7.06 -3.89
C LYS A 209 -16.98 -6.35 -2.54
N LYS A 210 -16.07 -6.82 -1.67
CA LYS A 210 -15.86 -6.23 -0.35
C LYS A 210 -15.10 -4.90 -0.40
N VAL A 211 -14.19 -4.74 -1.35
CA VAL A 211 -13.25 -3.60 -1.44
C VAL A 211 -13.77 -2.49 -2.33
N PHE A 212 -14.53 -2.83 -3.39
CA PHE A 212 -14.98 -1.90 -4.41
C PHE A 212 -15.68 -0.63 -3.88
N PRO A 213 -16.64 -0.71 -2.93
CA PRO A 213 -17.28 0.50 -2.40
C PRO A 213 -16.29 1.44 -1.70
N TYR A 214 -15.23 0.89 -1.09
CA TYR A 214 -14.20 1.68 -0.42
C TYR A 214 -13.22 2.31 -1.41
N ILE A 215 -12.94 1.63 -2.52
CA ILE A 215 -12.18 2.20 -3.64
C ILE A 215 -12.92 3.42 -4.18
N LEU A 216 -14.23 3.31 -4.43
CA LEU A 216 -15.04 4.44 -4.90
C LEU A 216 -14.96 5.65 -3.96
N VAL A 217 -15.07 5.43 -2.66
CA VAL A 217 -14.99 6.52 -1.67
C VAL A 217 -13.56 7.09 -1.62
N GLY A 218 -12.54 6.25 -1.55
CA GLY A 218 -11.13 6.68 -1.46
C GLY A 218 -10.67 7.44 -2.70
N VAL A 219 -10.95 6.91 -3.90
CA VAL A 219 -10.62 7.59 -5.16
C VAL A 219 -11.48 8.85 -5.36
N GLY A 220 -12.74 8.85 -4.89
CA GLY A 220 -13.59 10.03 -4.91
C GLY A 220 -13.01 11.18 -4.08
N ILE A 221 -12.54 10.90 -2.87
CA ILE A 221 -11.84 11.88 -2.04
C ILE A 221 -10.53 12.32 -2.73
N GLY A 222 -9.75 11.40 -3.30
CA GLY A 222 -8.55 11.72 -4.06
C GLY A 222 -8.81 12.64 -5.25
N ALA A 223 -9.87 12.39 -6.03
CA ALA A 223 -10.26 13.20 -7.18
C ALA A 223 -10.69 14.62 -6.78
N LEU A 224 -11.36 14.77 -5.64
CA LEU A 224 -11.70 16.07 -5.08
C LEU A 224 -10.42 16.83 -4.65
N ILE A 225 -9.51 16.17 -3.96
CA ILE A 225 -8.27 16.79 -3.49
C ILE A 225 -7.40 17.21 -4.68
N HIS A 226 -7.23 16.35 -5.68
CA HIS A 226 -6.31 16.56 -6.80
C HIS A 226 -6.58 17.86 -7.60
N ASN A 227 -7.85 18.20 -7.83
CA ASN A 227 -8.20 19.35 -8.66
C ASN A 227 -8.69 20.58 -7.88
N TRP A 228 -9.01 20.44 -6.59
CA TRP A 228 -9.59 21.50 -5.78
C TRP A 228 -8.62 22.14 -4.79
N ILE A 229 -7.48 21.46 -4.48
CA ILE A 229 -6.47 22.06 -3.62
C ILE A 229 -5.55 22.93 -4.49
N PRO A 230 -5.54 24.26 -4.30
CA PRO A 230 -4.63 25.16 -4.99
C PRO A 230 -3.17 24.77 -4.67
N GLU A 231 -2.31 24.79 -5.69
CA GLU A 231 -0.88 24.49 -5.55
C GLU A 231 -0.22 25.36 -4.47
N ASN A 232 -0.63 26.62 -4.33
CA ASN A 232 -0.12 27.55 -3.31
C ASN A 232 -0.39 27.07 -1.88
N TRP A 233 -1.49 26.36 -1.64
CA TRP A 233 -1.79 25.77 -0.34
C TRP A 233 -0.83 24.63 0.01
N VAL A 234 -0.54 23.80 -0.98
CA VAL A 234 0.41 22.69 -0.82
C VAL A 234 1.81 23.24 -0.51
N GLU A 235 2.24 24.27 -1.22
CA GLU A 235 3.52 24.94 -0.98
C GLU A 235 3.59 25.59 0.41
N THR A 236 2.53 26.25 0.83
CA THR A 236 2.47 26.91 2.16
C THR A 236 2.48 25.90 3.30
N VAL A 237 1.80 24.75 3.12
CA VAL A 237 1.63 23.73 4.17
C VAL A 237 2.80 22.74 4.21
N LEU A 238 3.32 22.35 3.05
CA LEU A 238 4.36 21.32 2.91
C LEU A 238 5.73 21.87 2.53
N GLY A 239 5.85 23.19 2.33
CA GLY A 239 7.10 23.85 1.96
C GLY A 239 8.16 23.85 3.07
N SER A 240 9.38 24.22 2.68
CA SER A 240 10.60 24.12 3.51
C SER A 240 10.59 24.94 4.82
N ASN A 241 9.73 25.94 4.92
CA ASN A 241 9.65 26.82 6.11
C ASN A 241 8.76 26.29 7.24
N ASN A 242 8.08 25.15 7.05
CA ASN A 242 7.17 24.63 8.05
C ASN A 242 7.77 23.41 8.78
N PRO A 243 8.17 23.55 10.05
CA PRO A 243 8.69 22.42 10.82
C PRO A 243 7.66 21.31 11.03
N PHE A 244 6.38 21.62 10.90
CA PHE A 244 5.28 20.63 10.97
C PHE A 244 4.95 20.00 9.62
N GLY A 245 5.67 20.31 8.55
CA GLY A 245 5.40 19.82 7.20
C GLY A 245 5.33 18.29 7.12
N VAL A 246 6.22 17.58 7.81
CA VAL A 246 6.23 16.10 7.88
C VAL A 246 4.94 15.54 8.51
N ILE A 247 4.50 16.12 9.63
CA ILE A 247 3.29 15.70 10.33
C ILE A 247 2.07 15.97 9.47
N LEU A 248 1.98 17.15 8.87
CA LEU A 248 0.88 17.54 8.00
C LEU A 248 0.84 16.66 6.74
N ALA A 249 1.99 16.39 6.12
CA ALA A 249 2.08 15.48 4.98
C ALA A 249 1.59 14.06 5.33
N THR A 250 1.96 13.55 6.50
CA THR A 250 1.49 12.25 6.98
C THR A 250 -0.04 12.25 7.17
N ILE A 251 -0.59 13.29 7.83
CA ILE A 251 -2.04 13.39 8.08
C ILE A 251 -2.82 13.53 6.77
N VAL A 252 -2.34 14.34 5.83
CA VAL A 252 -2.97 14.54 4.52
C VAL A 252 -2.90 13.29 3.66
N GLY A 253 -1.84 12.48 3.79
CA GLY A 253 -1.68 11.22 3.09
C GLY A 253 -2.68 10.15 3.52
N ILE A 254 -3.07 10.10 4.81
CA ILE A 254 -3.96 9.04 5.34
C ILE A 254 -5.31 8.91 4.61
N PRO A 255 -6.07 9.97 4.34
CA PRO A 255 -7.34 9.85 3.62
C PRO A 255 -7.18 9.52 2.13
N MET A 256 -5.99 9.73 1.56
CA MET A 256 -5.73 9.47 0.16
C MET A 256 -5.47 7.98 -0.08
N TYR A 257 -5.87 7.52 -1.26
CA TYR A 257 -5.51 6.18 -1.74
C TYR A 257 -4.80 6.31 -3.09
N ALA A 258 -3.55 5.98 -3.10
CA ALA A 258 -2.78 5.83 -4.33
C ALA A 258 -1.70 4.77 -4.13
N ASP A 259 -1.31 4.13 -5.21
CA ASP A 259 -0.11 3.32 -5.23
C ASP A 259 1.14 4.23 -5.35
N ILE A 260 2.32 3.65 -5.21
CA ILE A 260 3.56 4.43 -5.27
C ILE A 260 3.74 5.06 -6.66
N PHE A 261 3.31 4.39 -7.73
CA PHE A 261 3.36 4.89 -9.11
C PHE A 261 2.48 6.13 -9.29
N GLY A 262 1.32 6.18 -8.62
CA GLY A 262 0.44 7.33 -8.64
C GLY A 262 0.92 8.50 -7.78
N THR A 263 1.73 8.24 -6.76
CA THR A 263 2.27 9.29 -5.87
C THR A 263 3.51 10.00 -6.42
N ILE A 264 4.23 9.37 -7.37
CA ILE A 264 5.47 9.92 -7.95
C ILE A 264 5.29 11.28 -8.61
N PRO A 265 4.32 11.50 -9.52
CA PRO A 265 4.14 12.81 -10.13
C PRO A 265 3.83 13.91 -9.09
N VAL A 266 3.11 13.53 -8.03
CA VAL A 266 2.83 14.45 -6.90
C VAL A 266 4.11 14.75 -6.13
N ALA A 267 4.95 13.74 -5.88
CA ALA A 267 6.23 13.90 -5.22
C ALA A 267 7.18 14.81 -6.00
N GLU A 268 7.31 14.62 -7.32
CA GLU A 268 8.11 15.47 -8.19
C GLU A 268 7.60 16.91 -8.22
N ALA A 269 6.28 17.10 -8.31
CA ALA A 269 5.67 18.42 -8.27
C ALA A 269 5.89 19.13 -6.93
N LEU A 270 5.82 18.42 -5.81
CA LEU A 270 6.10 18.96 -4.49
C LEU A 270 7.57 19.37 -4.33
N LEU A 271 8.51 18.53 -4.79
CA LEU A 271 9.93 18.83 -4.75
C LEU A 271 10.30 20.03 -5.62
N SER A 272 9.74 20.11 -6.84
CA SER A 272 9.97 21.24 -7.75
C SER A 272 9.49 22.56 -7.18
N LYS A 273 8.50 22.52 -6.26
CA LYS A 273 7.96 23.65 -5.52
C LYS A 273 8.65 23.92 -4.18
N GLY A 274 9.77 23.24 -3.89
CA GLY A 274 10.60 23.49 -2.72
C GLY A 274 10.16 22.76 -1.45
N ALA A 275 9.34 21.71 -1.55
CA ALA A 275 9.06 20.82 -0.42
C ALA A 275 10.33 20.07 -0.01
N GLN A 276 10.50 19.83 1.29
CA GLN A 276 11.63 19.04 1.79
C GLN A 276 11.48 17.57 1.44
N LEU A 277 12.60 16.89 1.14
CA LEU A 277 12.64 15.48 0.77
C LEU A 277 11.91 14.60 1.76
N GLY A 278 12.15 14.73 3.06
CA GLY A 278 11.50 13.92 4.08
C GLY A 278 10.00 14.17 4.20
N THR A 279 9.53 15.39 3.92
CA THR A 279 8.10 15.71 3.87
C THR A 279 7.41 14.95 2.74
N VAL A 280 8.03 14.94 1.56
CA VAL A 280 7.51 14.22 0.39
C VAL A 280 7.51 12.71 0.61
N LEU A 281 8.61 12.15 1.11
CA LEU A 281 8.70 10.72 1.40
C LEU A 281 7.72 10.28 2.49
N SER A 282 7.48 11.11 3.52
CA SER A 282 6.46 10.83 4.54
C SER A 282 5.05 10.81 3.96
N PHE A 283 4.74 11.73 3.06
CA PHE A 283 3.47 11.73 2.33
C PHE A 283 3.31 10.42 1.55
N MET A 284 4.31 10.02 0.76
CA MET A 284 4.28 8.78 -0.03
C MET A 284 4.09 7.55 0.88
N MET A 285 4.85 7.44 1.98
CA MET A 285 4.70 6.34 2.94
C MET A 285 3.30 6.31 3.56
N ALA A 286 2.73 7.46 3.92
CA ALA A 286 1.41 7.54 4.55
C ALA A 286 0.30 7.11 3.58
N VAL A 287 0.35 7.58 2.33
CA VAL A 287 -0.63 7.24 1.29
C VAL A 287 -0.62 5.73 0.99
N THR A 288 0.55 5.10 0.93
CA THR A 288 0.66 3.67 0.61
C THR A 288 0.31 2.75 1.78
N THR A 289 0.72 3.11 3.01
CA THR A 289 0.60 2.23 4.18
C THR A 289 -0.67 2.48 4.99
N LEU A 290 -1.05 3.75 5.20
CA LEU A 290 -2.15 4.16 6.08
C LEU A 290 -3.40 4.62 5.33
N SER A 291 -3.52 4.32 4.05
CA SER A 291 -4.67 4.75 3.25
C SER A 291 -6.01 4.32 3.87
N LEU A 292 -7.01 5.20 3.80
CA LEU A 292 -8.33 4.98 4.40
C LEU A 292 -8.99 3.66 3.97
N PRO A 293 -9.01 3.28 2.67
CA PRO A 293 -9.57 1.99 2.24
C PRO A 293 -8.88 0.79 2.91
N SER A 294 -7.55 0.84 3.04
CA SER A 294 -6.76 -0.22 3.68
C SER A 294 -7.08 -0.35 5.17
N LEU A 295 -7.22 0.78 5.87
CA LEU A 295 -7.60 0.80 7.28
C LEU A 295 -9.02 0.26 7.49
N ILE A 296 -9.96 0.55 6.60
CA ILE A 296 -11.33 0.03 6.66
C ILE A 296 -11.33 -1.49 6.43
N MET A 297 -10.53 -1.98 5.49
CA MET A 297 -10.39 -3.43 5.27
C MET A 297 -9.78 -4.12 6.48
N LEU A 298 -8.69 -3.57 7.01
CA LEU A 298 -8.01 -4.11 8.19
C LEU A 298 -8.92 -4.10 9.42
N ARG A 299 -9.79 -3.08 9.56
CA ARG A 299 -10.79 -2.99 10.62
C ARG A 299 -11.75 -4.18 10.66
N LYS A 300 -11.99 -4.85 9.55
CA LYS A 300 -12.80 -6.07 9.51
C LYS A 300 -12.09 -7.27 10.10
N ALA A 301 -10.76 -7.30 10.05
CA ALA A 301 -9.94 -8.39 10.57
C ALA A 301 -9.49 -8.18 12.02
N VAL A 302 -9.36 -6.91 12.44
CA VAL A 302 -8.86 -6.56 13.78
C VAL A 302 -9.79 -5.56 14.48
N LYS A 303 -9.84 -5.64 15.81
CA LYS A 303 -10.64 -4.73 16.65
C LYS A 303 -10.03 -3.32 16.71
N PRO A 304 -10.81 -2.27 17.05
CA PRO A 304 -10.37 -0.88 17.02
C PRO A 304 -9.08 -0.59 17.80
N LYS A 305 -8.87 -1.25 18.93
CA LYS A 305 -7.68 -1.05 19.76
C LYS A 305 -6.40 -1.47 19.07
N LEU A 306 -6.41 -2.62 18.39
CA LEU A 306 -5.26 -3.11 17.62
C LEU A 306 -5.04 -2.27 16.37
N LEU A 307 -6.12 -1.85 15.71
CA LEU A 307 -6.05 -0.94 14.56
C LEU A 307 -5.44 0.42 14.95
N ALA A 308 -5.87 1.00 16.06
CA ALA A 308 -5.32 2.26 16.56
C ALA A 308 -3.83 2.15 16.89
N LEU A 309 -3.40 1.03 17.50
CA LEU A 309 -1.99 0.76 17.75
C LEU A 309 -1.19 0.65 16.45
N PHE A 310 -1.70 -0.06 15.45
CA PHE A 310 -1.08 -0.18 14.14
C PHE A 310 -0.92 1.20 13.48
N ILE A 311 -1.98 2.00 13.44
CA ILE A 311 -1.95 3.38 12.90
C ILE A 311 -0.91 4.23 13.65
N GLY A 312 -0.93 4.18 14.99
CA GLY A 312 -0.01 4.95 15.82
C GLY A 312 1.46 4.59 15.57
N VAL A 313 1.77 3.30 15.53
CA VAL A 313 3.13 2.81 15.28
C VAL A 313 3.61 3.20 13.89
N CYS A 314 2.79 3.01 12.85
CA CYS A 314 3.14 3.40 11.49
C CYS A 314 3.28 4.91 11.34
N ALA A 315 2.35 5.70 11.88
CA ALA A 315 2.39 7.17 11.79
C ALA A 315 3.64 7.74 12.50
N ILE A 316 3.94 7.27 13.70
CA ILE A 316 5.15 7.69 14.43
C ILE A 316 6.41 7.29 13.65
N GLY A 317 6.47 6.07 13.12
CA GLY A 317 7.58 5.62 12.31
C GLY A 317 7.80 6.49 11.06
N ILE A 318 6.73 6.77 10.32
CA ILE A 318 6.75 7.62 9.12
C ILE A 318 7.23 9.04 9.47
N ILE A 319 6.72 9.62 10.56
CA ILE A 319 7.13 10.97 11.01
C ILE A 319 8.60 10.98 11.37
N ILE A 320 9.11 9.99 12.10
CA ILE A 320 10.53 9.88 12.45
C ILE A 320 11.39 9.80 11.18
N VAL A 321 11.02 8.95 10.23
CA VAL A 321 11.74 8.80 8.95
C VAL A 321 11.73 10.10 8.16
N GLY A 322 10.59 10.80 8.11
CA GLY A 322 10.50 12.09 7.44
C GLY A 322 11.45 13.13 8.01
N TYR A 323 11.49 13.26 9.33
CA TYR A 323 12.45 14.19 9.95
C TYR A 323 13.90 13.76 9.76
N LEU A 324 14.20 12.46 9.79
CA LEU A 324 15.55 11.97 9.48
C LEU A 324 15.98 12.38 8.06
N PHE A 325 15.12 12.17 7.08
CA PHE A 325 15.43 12.59 5.71
C PHE A 325 15.57 14.10 5.55
N ASN A 326 14.79 14.90 6.26
CA ASN A 326 14.93 16.36 6.23
C ASN A 326 16.26 16.81 6.83
N VAL A 327 16.70 16.21 7.93
CA VAL A 327 17.99 16.52 8.57
C VAL A 327 19.17 16.11 7.67
N PHE A 328 19.08 14.96 7.05
CA PHE A 328 20.17 14.42 6.22
C PHE A 328 20.06 14.79 4.73
N GLN A 329 19.09 15.60 4.35
CA GLN A 329 18.86 16.00 2.95
C GLN A 329 20.13 16.54 2.29
N PHE A 330 20.91 17.39 2.98
CA PHE A 330 22.16 17.98 2.44
C PHE A 330 23.29 16.97 2.20
N ILE A 331 23.22 15.79 2.80
CA ILE A 331 24.23 14.73 2.64
C ILE A 331 23.78 13.73 1.57
N LEU A 332 22.46 13.62 1.36
CA LEU A 332 21.84 12.62 0.51
C LEU A 332 21.62 13.09 -0.92
N MET A 333 21.37 14.37 -1.11
CA MET A 333 21.32 15.08 -2.40
C MET A 333 22.67 15.71 -2.72
#